data_1d539b8805d3868aa00f3701b669779c
#
_entry.id   1d539b8805d3868aa00f3701b669779c
#
_cell.length_a   1.000
_cell.length_b   1.000
_cell.length_c   1.000
_cell.angle_alpha   90.00
_cell.angle_beta   90.00
_cell.angle_gamma   90.00
#
_symmetry.space_group_name_H-M   'P 1'
#
loop_
_entity.id
_entity.type
_entity.pdbx_description
1 polymer ?
#
loop_
_entity_poly.entity_id
_entity_poly.type
_entity_poly.pdbx_seq_one_letter_code
_entity_poly.pdbx_strand_id
1 'polypeptide(L)'
;MRKRIWMLGLACGLAAWAEKITVPLSDSSRPALVKASTINGSITVRTHPGKDVIVEVGGTSKPKTETAPNGMRQIMGGSSGMNVEEEGNVIRVTTSAMSRNSDLEIWVPSRTSLNLRGVNGKGINVEGVEGDIDVDSVNGGVNLKDVSGTVVAHALNGRLVVSLKKVTPDKPMSFSTLNGTVDVTLPATLAANMKISNHWGKVYTDFDMALTTETDVRKEKGAEGRPRFRVQVDKTMTGKVNGGGPEITFRSMNGTIYIRKEGAR
;
A
#
# COMPACT_ATOMS: atom_id res chain seq x y z
N MET A 1 2.36 51.27 -49.23
CA MET A 1 2.76 49.90 -48.85
C MET A 1 2.74 49.77 -47.33
N ARG A 2 1.68 49.19 -46.76
CA ARG A 2 1.52 48.99 -45.31
C ARG A 2 2.03 47.60 -44.92
N LYS A 3 3.14 47.52 -44.15
CA LYS A 3 3.67 46.27 -43.57
C LYS A 3 2.80 45.88 -42.38
N ARG A 4 2.09 44.76 -42.47
CA ARG A 4 1.40 44.11 -41.33
C ARG A 4 2.41 43.32 -40.52
N ILE A 5 2.64 43.78 -39.31
CA ILE A 5 3.41 43.03 -38.29
C ILE A 5 2.44 42.05 -37.62
N TRP A 6 2.69 40.76 -37.79
CA TRP A 6 2.01 39.71 -37.07
C TRP A 6 2.73 39.54 -35.72
N MET A 7 2.08 39.94 -34.63
CA MET A 7 2.49 39.58 -33.29
C MET A 7 2.06 38.12 -33.04
N LEU A 8 3.05 37.20 -33.02
CA LEU A 8 2.87 35.88 -32.46
C LEU A 8 2.82 36.02 -30.93
N GLY A 9 1.64 35.91 -30.36
CA GLY A 9 1.45 35.80 -28.93
C GLY A 9 1.93 34.44 -28.46
N LEU A 10 3.09 34.42 -27.78
CA LEU A 10 3.59 33.22 -27.09
C LEU A 10 2.73 33.04 -25.83
N ALA A 11 1.72 32.16 -25.93
CA ALA A 11 0.96 31.71 -24.75
C ALA A 11 1.87 30.83 -23.92
N CYS A 12 2.53 31.45 -22.95
CA CYS A 12 3.27 30.73 -21.92
C CYS A 12 2.26 30.07 -20.97
N GLY A 13 1.89 28.83 -21.26
CA GLY A 13 1.08 28.01 -20.38
C GLY A 13 1.84 27.81 -19.07
N LEU A 14 1.34 28.40 -17.99
CA LEU A 14 1.78 28.11 -16.62
C LEU A 14 1.40 26.65 -16.30
N ALA A 15 2.28 25.71 -16.63
CA ALA A 15 2.20 24.36 -16.12
C ALA A 15 2.39 24.43 -14.59
N ALA A 16 1.41 23.96 -13.83
CA ALA A 16 1.56 23.73 -12.40
C ALA A 16 2.68 22.70 -12.22
N TRP A 17 3.80 23.14 -11.64
CA TRP A 17 4.98 22.30 -11.47
C TRP A 17 4.72 21.38 -10.27
N ALA A 18 4.27 20.15 -10.54
CA ALA A 18 4.47 19.07 -9.61
C ALA A 18 5.99 18.78 -9.59
N GLU A 19 6.56 18.67 -8.40
CA GLU A 19 7.98 18.38 -8.24
C GLU A 19 8.22 16.92 -8.61
N LYS A 20 8.68 16.68 -9.84
CA LYS A 20 8.96 15.36 -10.40
C LYS A 20 10.45 15.09 -10.35
N ILE A 21 10.86 14.06 -9.62
CA ILE A 21 12.24 13.64 -9.47
C ILE A 21 12.43 12.28 -10.15
N THR A 22 13.37 12.19 -11.07
CA THR A 22 13.80 10.93 -11.68
C THR A 22 15.05 10.44 -10.97
N VAL A 23 14.98 9.25 -10.40
CA VAL A 23 16.06 8.62 -9.63
C VAL A 23 16.62 7.45 -10.44
N PRO A 24 17.85 7.57 -10.97
CA PRO A 24 18.50 6.45 -11.65
C PRO A 24 18.85 5.36 -10.63
N LEU A 25 18.76 4.09 -11.03
CA LEU A 25 19.21 2.98 -10.21
C LEU A 25 20.74 2.82 -10.33
N SER A 26 21.41 2.53 -9.23
CA SER A 26 22.85 2.20 -9.19
C SER A 26 23.19 1.00 -10.09
N ASP A 27 22.26 0.01 -10.18
CA ASP A 27 22.38 -1.15 -11.05
C ASP A 27 21.00 -1.51 -11.65
N SER A 28 20.74 -1.07 -12.84
CA SER A 28 19.46 -1.31 -13.55
C SER A 28 19.22 -2.76 -13.97
N SER A 29 20.19 -3.66 -13.79
CA SER A 29 20.05 -5.10 -14.05
C SER A 29 19.42 -5.86 -12.89
N ARG A 30 19.48 -5.32 -11.67
CA ARG A 30 18.92 -5.90 -10.45
C ARG A 30 17.58 -5.24 -10.09
N PRO A 31 16.67 -5.99 -9.44
CA PRO A 31 15.45 -5.41 -8.91
C PRO A 31 15.72 -4.27 -7.93
N ALA A 32 14.90 -3.24 -7.97
CA ALA A 32 14.93 -2.15 -7.01
C ALA A 32 14.11 -2.48 -5.76
N LEU A 33 14.41 -1.79 -4.64
CA LEU A 33 13.60 -1.76 -3.44
C LEU A 33 13.19 -0.31 -3.16
N VAL A 34 11.91 -0.01 -3.25
CA VAL A 34 11.37 1.31 -2.90
C VAL A 34 10.76 1.27 -1.51
N LYS A 35 11.28 2.12 -0.63
CA LYS A 35 10.76 2.37 0.72
C LYS A 35 10.15 3.75 0.76
N ALA A 36 8.82 3.82 0.83
CA ALA A 36 8.12 5.11 0.88
C ALA A 36 7.28 5.24 2.14
N SER A 37 7.34 6.41 2.77
CA SER A 37 6.54 6.69 3.95
C SER A 37 5.93 8.09 3.92
N THR A 38 4.65 8.18 4.31
CA THR A 38 3.95 9.45 4.48
C THR A 38 3.12 9.45 5.77
N ILE A 39 3.09 10.60 6.44
CA ILE A 39 2.23 10.78 7.62
C ILE A 39 0.86 11.30 7.20
N ASN A 40 0.81 12.27 6.29
CA ASN A 40 -0.44 12.90 5.85
C ASN A 40 -0.48 12.91 4.32
N GLY A 41 -1.14 11.92 3.71
CA GLY A 41 -1.25 11.79 2.27
C GLY A 41 -1.47 10.36 1.83
N SER A 42 -1.60 10.17 0.54
CA SER A 42 -1.68 8.84 -0.09
C SER A 42 -0.36 8.45 -0.75
N ILE A 43 -0.17 7.15 -0.94
CA ILE A 43 0.93 6.62 -1.75
C ILE A 43 0.31 5.87 -2.92
N THR A 44 0.66 6.25 -4.13
CA THR A 44 0.26 5.55 -5.35
C THR A 44 1.51 5.08 -6.08
N VAL A 45 1.63 3.77 -6.30
CA VAL A 45 2.73 3.17 -7.04
C VAL A 45 2.19 2.53 -8.31
N ARG A 46 2.80 2.85 -9.44
CA ARG A 46 2.49 2.27 -10.75
C ARG A 46 3.75 1.82 -11.45
N THR A 47 3.61 0.86 -12.33
CA THR A 47 4.73 0.43 -13.17
C THR A 47 4.86 1.28 -14.42
N HIS A 48 6.10 1.42 -14.91
CA HIS A 48 6.42 1.99 -16.21
C HIS A 48 7.53 1.17 -16.90
N PRO A 49 7.71 1.31 -18.24
CA PRO A 49 8.69 0.51 -18.96
C PRO A 49 10.15 0.97 -18.83
N GLY A 50 10.40 2.05 -18.11
CA GLY A 50 11.76 2.58 -17.84
C GLY A 50 12.54 1.73 -16.85
N LYS A 51 13.81 2.12 -16.62
CA LYS A 51 14.74 1.48 -15.67
C LYS A 51 15.04 2.33 -14.44
N ASP A 52 14.41 3.46 -14.34
CA ASP A 52 14.52 4.46 -13.29
C ASP A 52 13.29 4.46 -12.38
N VAL A 53 13.39 5.09 -11.23
CA VAL A 53 12.24 5.35 -10.37
C VAL A 53 11.89 6.82 -10.45
N ILE A 54 10.62 7.11 -10.71
CA ILE A 54 10.12 8.47 -10.82
C ILE A 54 9.23 8.75 -9.61
N VAL A 55 9.53 9.82 -8.88
CA VAL A 55 8.78 10.24 -7.71
C VAL A 55 8.21 11.63 -7.97
N GLU A 56 6.92 11.77 -7.73
CA GLU A 56 6.20 13.03 -7.85
C GLU A 56 5.40 13.27 -6.56
N VAL A 57 5.45 14.46 -6.03
CA VAL A 57 4.57 14.88 -4.93
C VAL A 57 3.39 15.61 -5.54
N GLY A 58 2.25 14.94 -5.53
CA GLY A 58 0.96 15.53 -5.84
C GLY A 58 0.38 16.20 -4.59
N GLY A 59 -0.44 17.21 -4.78
CA GLY A 59 -1.12 17.89 -3.68
C GLY A 59 -0.56 19.28 -3.35
N THR A 60 0.23 19.84 -4.24
CA THR A 60 0.25 21.28 -4.30
C THR A 60 -1.16 21.73 -4.69
N SER A 61 -2.06 21.81 -3.70
CA SER A 61 -3.22 22.66 -3.83
C SER A 61 -2.69 23.90 -4.53
N LYS A 62 -3.25 24.25 -5.72
CA LYS A 62 -3.06 25.61 -6.26
C LYS A 62 -3.07 26.51 -5.05
N PRO A 63 -2.04 27.36 -4.85
CA PRO A 63 -2.10 28.26 -3.73
C PRO A 63 -3.48 28.89 -3.82
N LYS A 64 -4.39 28.55 -2.89
CA LYS A 64 -5.57 29.38 -2.70
C LYS A 64 -4.93 30.72 -2.52
N THR A 65 -5.21 31.61 -3.43
CA THR A 65 -4.87 33.02 -3.25
C THR A 65 -5.74 33.45 -2.08
N GLU A 66 -5.32 33.06 -0.87
CA GLU A 66 -5.86 33.62 0.33
C GLU A 66 -5.38 35.07 0.26
N THR A 67 -6.33 35.95 0.00
CA THR A 67 -6.08 37.36 0.07
C THR A 67 -5.67 37.64 1.50
N ALA A 68 -4.38 37.76 1.71
CA ALA A 68 -3.85 38.09 3.03
C ALA A 68 -4.50 39.39 3.50
N PRO A 69 -4.71 39.61 4.81
CA PRO A 69 -5.20 40.86 5.31
C PRO A 69 -4.39 42.02 4.70
N ASN A 70 -5.04 43.05 4.25
CA ASN A 70 -4.43 44.26 3.66
C ASN A 70 -3.93 44.16 2.21
N GLY A 71 -4.46 43.26 1.39
CA GLY A 71 -4.11 43.17 -0.04
C GLY A 71 -2.71 42.66 -0.35
N MET A 72 -2.00 42.13 0.61
CA MET A 72 -0.70 41.48 0.41
C MET A 72 -0.88 40.13 -0.32
N ARG A 73 0.06 39.79 -1.18
CA ARG A 73 0.08 38.53 -1.92
C ARG A 73 1.11 37.60 -1.30
N GLN A 74 0.72 36.36 -0.99
CA GLN A 74 1.67 35.34 -0.55
C GLN A 74 2.67 35.05 -1.69
N ILE A 75 3.96 35.20 -1.43
CA ILE A 75 5.02 35.05 -2.44
C ILE A 75 5.67 33.65 -2.36
N MET A 76 5.51 32.92 -1.25
CA MET A 76 6.12 31.60 -1.03
C MET A 76 5.14 30.69 -0.30
N GLY A 77 4.82 29.54 -0.90
CA GLY A 77 4.17 28.40 -0.25
C GLY A 77 5.22 27.50 0.40
N GLY A 78 4.84 26.68 1.39
CA GLY A 78 5.75 25.75 2.03
C GLY A 78 6.41 24.81 1.02
N SER A 79 7.64 24.40 1.27
CA SER A 79 8.31 23.35 0.50
C SER A 79 7.55 22.02 0.64
N SER A 80 7.60 21.15 -0.36
CA SER A 80 6.99 19.81 -0.33
C SER A 80 7.50 18.97 0.85
N GLY A 81 8.67 19.32 1.39
CA GLY A 81 9.30 18.60 2.49
C GLY A 81 9.56 17.13 2.17
N MET A 82 9.75 16.82 0.89
CA MET A 82 10.11 15.48 0.44
C MET A 82 11.64 15.30 0.46
N ASN A 83 12.07 14.13 0.94
CA ASN A 83 13.46 13.67 0.81
C ASN A 83 13.46 12.38 0.00
N VAL A 84 14.33 12.30 -1.00
CA VAL A 84 14.54 11.11 -1.84
C VAL A 84 16.03 10.78 -1.84
N GLU A 85 16.35 9.56 -1.46
CA GLU A 85 17.70 9.02 -1.41
C GLU A 85 17.75 7.70 -2.15
N GLU A 86 18.81 7.45 -2.93
CA GLU A 86 19.09 6.16 -3.54
C GLU A 86 20.47 5.67 -3.11
N GLU A 87 20.55 4.44 -2.65
CA GLU A 87 21.79 3.76 -2.31
C GLU A 87 21.67 2.26 -2.62
N GLY A 88 22.49 1.76 -3.55
CA GLY A 88 22.56 0.33 -3.87
C GLY A 88 21.23 -0.30 -4.32
N ASN A 89 20.47 0.40 -5.15
CA ASN A 89 19.12 0.06 -5.61
C ASN A 89 18.03 0.12 -4.54
N VAL A 90 18.29 0.74 -3.39
CA VAL A 90 17.31 1.03 -2.36
C VAL A 90 16.96 2.51 -2.43
N ILE A 91 15.73 2.81 -2.85
CA ILE A 91 15.20 4.17 -2.93
C ILE A 91 14.36 4.44 -1.68
N ARG A 92 14.73 5.48 -0.92
CA ARG A 92 13.96 5.94 0.25
C ARG A 92 13.26 7.24 -0.09
N VAL A 93 11.94 7.24 0.07
CA VAL A 93 11.09 8.42 -0.13
C VAL A 93 10.37 8.74 1.17
N THR A 94 10.63 9.89 1.73
CA THR A 94 9.99 10.35 2.97
C THR A 94 9.41 11.74 2.80
N THR A 95 8.25 11.97 3.40
CA THR A 95 7.63 13.31 3.42
C THR A 95 7.68 13.91 4.81
N SER A 96 7.80 15.23 4.89
CA SER A 96 7.79 15.93 6.18
C SER A 96 6.45 15.76 6.90
N ALA A 97 6.51 15.53 8.20
CA ALA A 97 5.33 15.46 9.07
C ALA A 97 4.53 16.78 9.09
N MET A 98 5.16 17.90 8.77
CA MET A 98 4.53 19.22 8.74
C MET A 98 3.78 19.50 7.43
N SER A 99 3.97 18.67 6.40
CA SER A 99 3.23 18.79 5.14
C SER A 99 1.79 18.28 5.32
N ARG A 100 0.81 19.13 5.06
CA ARG A 100 -0.61 18.81 5.28
C ARG A 100 -1.22 17.88 4.22
N ASN A 101 -0.61 17.79 3.04
CA ASN A 101 -1.05 16.94 1.93
C ASN A 101 0.18 16.54 1.12
N SER A 102 0.70 15.37 1.40
CA SER A 102 1.84 14.80 0.68
C SER A 102 1.40 13.54 -0.05
N ASP A 103 0.54 13.69 -1.05
CA ASP A 103 0.20 12.59 -1.93
C ASP A 103 1.44 12.24 -2.77
N LEU A 104 1.96 11.03 -2.62
CA LEU A 104 3.11 10.51 -3.35
C LEU A 104 2.63 9.69 -4.55
N GLU A 105 3.08 10.04 -5.74
CA GLU A 105 2.97 9.22 -6.93
C GLU A 105 4.35 8.71 -7.32
N ILE A 106 4.50 7.39 -7.42
CA ILE A 106 5.79 6.73 -7.67
C ILE A 106 5.61 5.80 -8.85
N TRP A 107 6.45 5.97 -9.88
CA TRP A 107 6.51 5.04 -11.01
C TRP A 107 7.80 4.24 -10.91
N VAL A 108 7.65 2.93 -11.01
CA VAL A 108 8.74 1.97 -10.82
C VAL A 108 8.85 1.00 -11.99
N PRO A 109 10.04 0.43 -12.26
CA PRO A 109 10.16 -0.74 -13.12
C PRO A 109 9.27 -1.88 -12.61
N SER A 110 8.75 -2.74 -13.48
CA SER A 110 7.83 -3.84 -13.08
C SER A 110 8.43 -4.73 -11.99
N ARG A 111 9.72 -5.06 -12.09
CA ARG A 111 10.44 -5.87 -11.11
C ARG A 111 11.01 -5.02 -9.97
N THR A 112 10.13 -4.63 -9.05
CA THR A 112 10.47 -3.78 -7.91
C THR A 112 9.84 -4.34 -6.63
N SER A 113 10.62 -4.44 -5.56
CA SER A 113 10.09 -4.71 -4.23
C SER A 113 9.67 -3.41 -3.53
N LEU A 114 8.63 -3.48 -2.71
CA LEU A 114 8.04 -2.31 -2.07
C LEU A 114 7.95 -2.48 -0.55
N ASN A 115 8.31 -1.41 0.20
CA ASN A 115 7.98 -1.28 1.61
C ASN A 115 7.30 0.09 1.80
N LEU A 116 5.98 0.07 1.97
CA LEU A 116 5.16 1.27 1.97
C LEU A 116 4.47 1.48 3.31
N ARG A 117 4.56 2.69 3.86
CA ARG A 117 3.95 3.05 5.15
C ARG A 117 3.15 4.32 5.07
N GLY A 118 1.86 4.25 5.42
CA GLY A 118 0.96 5.40 5.48
C GLY A 118 0.30 5.53 6.84
N VAL A 119 0.20 6.76 7.38
CA VAL A 119 -0.47 6.97 8.67
C VAL A 119 -1.84 7.57 8.49
N ASN A 120 -1.95 8.78 7.95
CA ASN A 120 -3.20 9.49 7.75
C ASN A 120 -3.33 9.88 6.28
N GLY A 121 -4.35 9.36 5.60
CA GLY A 121 -4.55 9.71 4.20
C GLY A 121 -5.61 8.87 3.51
N LYS A 122 -5.67 8.99 2.18
CA LYS A 122 -6.61 8.23 1.35
C LYS A 122 -6.21 6.75 1.20
N GLY A 123 -5.03 6.37 1.71
CA GLY A 123 -4.53 5.00 1.67
C GLY A 123 -3.36 4.80 0.70
N ILE A 124 -3.07 3.53 0.44
CA ILE A 124 -1.96 3.08 -0.39
C ILE A 124 -2.51 2.30 -1.58
N ASN A 125 -2.13 2.69 -2.79
CA ASN A 125 -2.53 2.03 -4.03
C ASN A 125 -1.27 1.56 -4.77
N VAL A 126 -1.26 0.30 -5.21
CA VAL A 126 -0.18 -0.29 -6.00
C VAL A 126 -0.78 -1.02 -7.19
N GLU A 127 -0.22 -0.84 -8.37
CA GLU A 127 -0.70 -1.49 -9.59
C GLU A 127 0.44 -2.10 -10.41
N GLY A 128 0.32 -3.38 -10.74
CA GLY A 128 1.14 -4.08 -11.74
C GLY A 128 2.55 -4.46 -11.30
N VAL A 129 2.90 -4.33 -10.03
CA VAL A 129 4.27 -4.57 -9.52
C VAL A 129 4.54 -6.05 -9.31
N GLU A 130 5.76 -6.49 -9.67
CA GLU A 130 6.27 -7.83 -9.47
C GLU A 130 7.44 -7.80 -8.48
N GLY A 131 7.24 -8.33 -7.26
CA GLY A 131 8.26 -8.36 -6.22
C GLY A 131 7.71 -8.68 -4.84
N ASP A 132 8.53 -8.51 -3.83
CA ASP A 132 8.10 -8.61 -2.45
C ASP A 132 7.46 -7.28 -2.02
N ILE A 133 6.20 -7.31 -1.58
CA ILE A 133 5.41 -6.13 -1.26
C ILE A 133 5.04 -6.17 0.22
N ASP A 134 5.52 -5.20 0.98
CA ASP A 134 5.23 -5.00 2.41
C ASP A 134 4.54 -3.64 2.59
N VAL A 135 3.29 -3.66 3.09
CA VAL A 135 2.46 -2.46 3.18
C VAL A 135 1.79 -2.35 4.54
N ASP A 136 2.03 -1.22 5.20
CA ASP A 136 1.38 -0.85 6.45
C ASP A 136 0.56 0.45 6.29
N SER A 137 -0.73 0.42 6.63
CA SER A 137 -1.59 1.60 6.68
C SER A 137 -2.31 1.71 8.02
N VAL A 138 -2.25 2.89 8.65
CA VAL A 138 -2.95 3.10 9.93
C VAL A 138 -4.38 3.58 9.70
N ASN A 139 -4.56 4.73 9.06
CA ASN A 139 -5.86 5.31 8.75
C ASN A 139 -6.00 5.51 7.25
N GLY A 140 -6.38 4.44 6.55
CA GLY A 140 -6.54 4.44 5.10
C GLY A 140 -6.59 3.03 4.56
N GLY A 141 -7.25 2.85 3.42
CA GLY A 141 -7.33 1.55 2.76
C GLY A 141 -6.02 1.17 2.08
N VAL A 142 -5.85 -0.11 1.81
CA VAL A 142 -4.77 -0.65 0.98
C VAL A 142 -5.39 -1.33 -0.21
N ASN A 143 -4.96 -0.94 -1.41
CA ASN A 143 -5.44 -1.50 -2.66
C ASN A 143 -4.24 -1.92 -3.53
N LEU A 144 -4.03 -3.22 -3.65
CA LEU A 144 -2.98 -3.82 -4.45
C LEU A 144 -3.63 -4.51 -5.64
N LYS A 145 -3.48 -3.95 -6.83
CA LYS A 145 -4.13 -4.42 -8.03
C LYS A 145 -3.12 -5.08 -8.98
N ASP A 146 -3.46 -6.29 -9.43
CA ASP A 146 -2.70 -7.02 -10.44
C ASP A 146 -1.21 -7.19 -10.10
N VAL A 147 -0.90 -7.41 -8.81
CA VAL A 147 0.46 -7.59 -8.33
C VAL A 147 0.90 -9.05 -8.42
N SER A 148 2.22 -9.27 -8.45
CA SER A 148 2.82 -10.60 -8.48
C SER A 148 3.96 -10.70 -7.48
N GLY A 149 4.10 -11.87 -6.84
CA GLY A 149 5.17 -12.10 -5.88
C GLY A 149 4.67 -12.49 -4.49
N THR A 150 5.25 -11.90 -3.45
CA THR A 150 4.88 -12.13 -2.05
C THR A 150 4.28 -10.86 -1.48
N VAL A 151 3.19 -10.98 -0.73
CA VAL A 151 2.51 -9.83 -0.14
C VAL A 151 2.34 -9.99 1.37
N VAL A 152 2.80 -9.00 2.11
CA VAL A 152 2.45 -8.76 3.50
C VAL A 152 1.74 -7.41 3.56
N ALA A 153 0.46 -7.42 3.91
CA ALA A 153 -0.35 -6.20 3.91
C ALA A 153 -1.14 -6.07 5.21
N HIS A 154 -0.96 -4.94 5.85
CA HIS A 154 -1.63 -4.59 7.10
C HIS A 154 -2.35 -3.25 6.98
N ALA A 155 -3.64 -3.23 7.38
CA ALA A 155 -4.42 -2.01 7.49
C ALA A 155 -5.06 -1.95 8.88
N LEU A 156 -4.72 -0.94 9.69
CA LEU A 156 -5.33 -0.85 11.02
C LEU A 156 -6.81 -0.46 10.91
N ASN A 157 -7.10 0.67 10.29
CA ASN A 157 -8.45 1.17 10.07
C ASN A 157 -8.67 1.43 8.59
N GLY A 158 -9.09 0.40 7.85
CA GLY A 158 -9.31 0.54 6.43
C GLY A 158 -9.60 -0.79 5.74
N ARG A 159 -10.10 -0.69 4.53
CA ARG A 159 -10.33 -1.84 3.68
C ARG A 159 -9.00 -2.29 3.05
N LEU A 160 -8.72 -3.57 3.06
CA LEU A 160 -7.63 -4.21 2.37
C LEU A 160 -8.18 -4.96 1.15
N VAL A 161 -7.81 -4.52 -0.04
CA VAL A 161 -8.17 -5.15 -1.30
C VAL A 161 -6.91 -5.55 -2.03
N VAL A 162 -6.78 -6.82 -2.37
CA VAL A 162 -5.60 -7.35 -3.04
C VAL A 162 -6.00 -8.26 -4.19
N SER A 163 -5.39 -8.07 -5.36
CA SER A 163 -5.49 -8.96 -6.51
C SER A 163 -4.09 -9.42 -6.91
N LEU A 164 -3.83 -10.73 -6.77
CA LEU A 164 -2.58 -11.36 -7.16
C LEU A 164 -2.75 -12.14 -8.47
N LYS A 165 -1.87 -11.87 -9.45
CA LYS A 165 -1.76 -12.63 -10.70
C LYS A 165 -0.86 -13.85 -10.55
N LYS A 166 0.23 -13.70 -9.82
CA LYS A 166 1.19 -14.79 -9.54
C LYS A 166 1.68 -14.70 -8.10
N VAL A 167 1.88 -15.83 -7.49
CA VAL A 167 2.43 -15.96 -6.14
C VAL A 167 3.81 -16.57 -6.21
N THR A 168 4.76 -16.06 -5.45
CA THR A 168 6.09 -16.68 -5.32
C THR A 168 5.93 -17.98 -4.54
N PRO A 169 6.37 -19.11 -5.11
CA PRO A 169 6.36 -20.39 -4.39
C PRO A 169 7.14 -20.31 -3.08
N ASP A 170 6.70 -21.09 -2.10
CA ASP A 170 7.40 -21.33 -0.82
C ASP A 170 7.60 -20.11 0.09
N LYS A 171 7.01 -18.97 -0.25
CA LYS A 171 7.02 -17.79 0.61
C LYS A 171 5.67 -17.56 1.30
N PRO A 172 5.64 -17.36 2.63
CA PRO A 172 4.41 -17.07 3.34
C PRO A 172 3.89 -15.67 3.01
N MET A 173 2.57 -15.50 3.10
CA MET A 173 1.89 -14.22 2.92
C MET A 173 0.98 -13.91 4.10
N SER A 174 0.71 -12.62 4.34
CA SER A 174 -0.15 -12.19 5.43
C SER A 174 -1.01 -11.00 5.03
N PHE A 175 -2.31 -11.12 5.31
CA PHE A 175 -3.31 -10.10 5.07
C PHE A 175 -4.07 -9.82 6.35
N SER A 176 -3.93 -8.63 6.92
CA SER A 176 -4.53 -8.34 8.22
C SER A 176 -5.15 -6.96 8.31
N THR A 177 -6.27 -6.87 9.04
CA THR A 177 -6.89 -5.60 9.42
C THR A 177 -7.42 -5.67 10.85
N LEU A 178 -7.44 -4.53 11.54
CA LEU A 178 -8.14 -4.44 12.81
C LEU A 178 -9.62 -4.11 12.56
N ASN A 179 -9.89 -3.02 11.84
CA ASN A 179 -11.24 -2.55 11.53
C ASN A 179 -11.39 -2.35 10.02
N GLY A 180 -11.98 -3.33 9.35
CA GLY A 180 -12.20 -3.25 7.92
C GLY A 180 -12.42 -4.60 7.26
N THR A 181 -12.63 -4.56 5.96
CA THR A 181 -12.81 -5.75 5.14
C THR A 181 -11.47 -6.17 4.55
N VAL A 182 -11.17 -7.47 4.59
CA VAL A 182 -10.08 -8.10 3.83
C VAL A 182 -10.70 -8.77 2.62
N ASP A 183 -10.33 -8.35 1.42
CA ASP A 183 -10.84 -8.88 0.15
C ASP A 183 -9.65 -9.24 -0.74
N VAL A 184 -9.32 -10.51 -0.83
CA VAL A 184 -8.12 -10.99 -1.51
C VAL A 184 -8.51 -11.96 -2.62
N THR A 185 -8.10 -11.63 -3.84
CA THR A 185 -8.24 -12.48 -5.02
C THR A 185 -6.91 -13.15 -5.33
N LEU A 186 -6.92 -14.46 -5.40
CA LEU A 186 -5.74 -15.31 -5.59
C LEU A 186 -5.89 -16.14 -6.87
N PRO A 187 -4.77 -16.53 -7.52
CA PRO A 187 -4.80 -17.41 -8.68
C PRO A 187 -5.55 -18.72 -8.40
N ALA A 188 -6.36 -19.19 -9.32
CA ALA A 188 -7.13 -20.43 -9.18
C ALA A 188 -6.24 -21.67 -8.98
N THR A 189 -5.02 -21.63 -9.49
CA THR A 189 -4.03 -22.73 -9.40
C THR A 189 -3.19 -22.69 -8.14
N LEU A 190 -3.43 -21.72 -7.24
CA LEU A 190 -2.65 -21.58 -6.01
C LEU A 190 -2.74 -22.83 -5.16
N ALA A 191 -1.57 -23.35 -4.72
CA ALA A 191 -1.45 -24.37 -3.69
C ALA A 191 -0.94 -23.70 -2.39
N ALA A 192 -1.73 -23.78 -1.31
CA ALA A 192 -1.40 -23.09 -0.06
C ALA A 192 -2.06 -23.74 1.17
N ASN A 193 -1.46 -23.47 2.34
CA ASN A 193 -2.08 -23.71 3.63
C ASN A 193 -2.68 -22.40 4.12
N MET A 194 -4.01 -22.33 4.18
CA MET A 194 -4.73 -21.14 4.63
C MET A 194 -4.91 -21.16 6.14
N LYS A 195 -4.57 -20.04 6.80
CA LYS A 195 -4.80 -19.82 8.22
C LYS A 195 -5.65 -18.58 8.41
N ILE A 196 -6.86 -18.76 8.96
CA ILE A 196 -7.87 -17.71 8.99
C ILE A 196 -8.30 -17.46 10.44
N SER A 197 -8.14 -16.24 10.90
CA SER A 197 -8.56 -15.80 12.23
C SER A 197 -9.46 -14.57 12.10
N ASN A 198 -10.71 -14.70 12.50
CA ASN A 198 -11.69 -13.61 12.50
C ASN A 198 -12.44 -13.61 13.83
N HIS A 199 -12.37 -12.48 14.56
CA HIS A 199 -13.03 -12.39 15.87
C HIS A 199 -14.50 -11.97 15.75
N TRP A 200 -14.77 -10.90 15.00
CA TRP A 200 -16.09 -10.30 14.87
C TRP A 200 -16.42 -10.08 13.39
N GLY A 201 -16.92 -11.11 12.71
CA GLY A 201 -17.27 -10.98 11.31
C GLY A 201 -17.46 -12.32 10.62
N LYS A 202 -17.61 -12.28 9.31
CA LYS A 202 -17.85 -13.45 8.48
C LYS A 202 -16.64 -13.74 7.60
N VAL A 203 -16.47 -14.99 7.21
CA VAL A 203 -15.47 -15.43 6.26
C VAL A 203 -16.17 -16.09 5.08
N TYR A 204 -15.82 -15.66 3.88
CA TYR A 204 -16.31 -16.23 2.63
C TYR A 204 -15.14 -16.63 1.75
N THR A 205 -15.25 -17.75 1.06
CA THR A 205 -14.23 -18.22 0.13
C THR A 205 -14.84 -18.94 -1.06
N ASP A 206 -14.21 -18.77 -2.24
CA ASP A 206 -14.53 -19.49 -3.47
C ASP A 206 -13.64 -20.75 -3.63
N PHE A 207 -12.63 -20.92 -2.75
CA PHE A 207 -11.79 -22.10 -2.77
C PHE A 207 -12.46 -23.28 -2.10
N ASP A 208 -12.38 -24.42 -2.77
CA ASP A 208 -12.76 -25.70 -2.17
C ASP A 208 -11.64 -26.17 -1.23
N MET A 209 -11.93 -26.18 0.07
CA MET A 209 -11.00 -26.62 1.09
C MET A 209 -11.72 -27.26 2.29
N ALA A 210 -11.16 -28.34 2.79
CA ALA A 210 -11.58 -28.91 4.06
C ALA A 210 -11.07 -28.03 5.21
N LEU A 211 -11.98 -27.38 5.93
CA LEU A 211 -11.66 -26.50 7.04
C LEU A 211 -11.59 -27.31 8.34
N THR A 212 -10.51 -27.12 9.08
CA THR A 212 -10.36 -27.59 10.47
C THR A 212 -10.34 -26.37 11.38
N THR A 213 -11.11 -26.42 12.45
CA THR A 213 -11.14 -25.33 13.44
C THR A 213 -10.28 -25.72 14.63
N GLU A 214 -9.27 -24.95 14.90
CA GLU A 214 -8.46 -25.05 16.11
C GLU A 214 -8.91 -23.99 17.10
N THR A 215 -9.09 -24.40 18.35
CA THR A 215 -9.43 -23.51 19.45
C THR A 215 -8.25 -23.43 20.39
N ASP A 216 -7.56 -22.29 20.41
CA ASP A 216 -6.49 -22.02 21.36
C ASP A 216 -7.05 -21.37 22.63
N VAL A 217 -6.88 -22.03 23.76
CA VAL A 217 -7.32 -21.55 25.07
C VAL A 217 -6.12 -21.10 25.88
N ARG A 218 -5.84 -19.82 25.90
CA ARG A 218 -4.78 -19.24 26.74
C ARG A 218 -5.31 -18.87 28.10
N LYS A 219 -4.71 -19.48 29.13
CA LYS A 219 -4.99 -19.16 30.55
C LYS A 219 -3.81 -18.38 31.10
N GLU A 220 -4.04 -17.12 31.40
CA GLU A 220 -3.04 -16.28 32.10
C GLU A 220 -3.36 -16.30 33.60
N LYS A 221 -2.39 -16.75 34.41
CA LYS A 221 -2.42 -16.56 35.88
C LYS A 221 -1.70 -15.25 36.20
N GLY A 222 -2.27 -14.41 37.04
CA GLY A 222 -1.62 -13.20 37.53
C GLY A 222 -0.34 -13.52 38.30
N ALA A 223 0.60 -12.58 38.33
CA ALA A 223 1.78 -12.66 39.20
C ALA A 223 1.38 -12.66 40.68
N GLU A 224 2.27 -13.23 41.54
CA GLU A 224 2.05 -13.28 42.97
C GLU A 224 1.60 -11.95 43.55
N GLY A 225 0.49 -11.98 44.27
CA GLY A 225 -0.09 -10.81 44.96
C GLY A 225 -1.21 -10.07 44.22
N ARG A 226 -1.55 -10.45 42.98
CA ARG A 226 -2.71 -9.92 42.23
C ARG A 226 -3.47 -11.07 41.57
N PRO A 227 -4.54 -11.58 42.14
CA PRO A 227 -5.34 -12.65 41.53
C PRO A 227 -6.00 -12.11 40.25
N ARG A 228 -5.46 -12.45 39.08
CA ARG A 228 -6.03 -12.16 37.78
C ARG A 228 -6.15 -13.49 37.04
N PHE A 229 -7.38 -13.85 36.77
CA PHE A 229 -7.68 -14.98 35.90
C PHE A 229 -8.22 -14.43 34.59
N ARG A 230 -7.50 -14.69 33.49
CA ARG A 230 -7.93 -14.34 32.13
C ARG A 230 -7.93 -15.59 31.29
N VAL A 231 -9.05 -15.85 30.65
CA VAL A 231 -9.15 -16.89 29.62
C VAL A 231 -9.41 -16.19 28.31
N GLN A 232 -8.53 -16.37 27.35
CA GLN A 232 -8.72 -15.96 25.99
C GLN A 232 -8.93 -17.21 25.13
N VAL A 233 -10.00 -17.21 24.34
CA VAL A 233 -10.33 -18.29 23.43
C VAL A 233 -10.26 -17.74 22.02
N ASP A 234 -9.21 -18.12 21.31
CA ASP A 234 -9.01 -17.74 19.91
C ASP A 234 -9.42 -18.91 19.01
N LYS A 235 -10.29 -18.63 18.05
CA LYS A 235 -10.67 -19.60 17.02
C LYS A 235 -9.90 -19.32 15.75
N THR A 236 -9.13 -20.28 15.31
CA THR A 236 -8.39 -20.25 14.06
C THR A 236 -8.89 -21.37 13.16
N MET A 237 -9.25 -21.03 11.94
CA MET A 237 -9.59 -22.00 10.91
C MET A 237 -8.37 -22.24 10.03
N THR A 238 -8.05 -23.50 9.81
CA THR A 238 -6.97 -23.91 8.90
C THR A 238 -7.56 -24.75 7.76
N GLY A 239 -7.00 -24.62 6.57
CA GLY A 239 -7.44 -25.40 5.41
C GLY A 239 -6.34 -25.52 4.37
N LYS A 240 -6.36 -26.61 3.59
CA LYS A 240 -5.43 -26.82 2.48
C LYS A 240 -6.13 -26.59 1.16
N VAL A 241 -5.51 -25.82 0.29
CA VAL A 241 -5.95 -25.57 -1.08
C VAL A 241 -5.00 -26.26 -2.04
N ASN A 242 -5.53 -27.02 -3.00
CA ASN A 242 -4.79 -27.72 -4.06
C ASN A 242 -3.58 -28.53 -3.52
N GLY A 243 -3.79 -29.27 -2.42
CA GLY A 243 -2.75 -30.11 -1.80
C GLY A 243 -1.88 -29.43 -0.76
N GLY A 244 -2.02 -28.14 -0.56
CA GLY A 244 -1.25 -27.36 0.39
C GLY A 244 0.06 -26.82 -0.18
N GLY A 245 0.70 -25.91 0.58
CA GLY A 245 1.91 -25.17 0.19
C GLY A 245 2.30 -24.17 1.26
N PRO A 246 2.86 -23.00 0.89
CA PRO A 246 3.21 -21.96 1.86
C PRO A 246 2.00 -21.49 2.67
N GLU A 247 2.26 -21.02 3.88
CA GLU A 247 1.20 -20.48 4.74
C GLU A 247 0.72 -19.11 4.25
N ILE A 248 -0.58 -18.98 4.12
CA ILE A 248 -1.24 -17.68 3.85
C ILE A 248 -2.16 -17.36 5.02
N THR A 249 -1.81 -16.31 5.75
CA THR A 249 -2.56 -15.90 6.94
C THR A 249 -3.53 -14.77 6.60
N PHE A 250 -4.79 -14.95 6.99
CA PHE A 250 -5.85 -13.92 6.94
C PHE A 250 -6.30 -13.60 8.35
N ARG A 251 -6.24 -12.34 8.74
CA ARG A 251 -6.66 -11.91 10.07
C ARG A 251 -7.54 -10.66 10.01
N SER A 252 -8.68 -10.71 10.69
CA SER A 252 -9.50 -9.53 10.95
C SER A 252 -10.02 -9.57 12.38
N MET A 253 -10.07 -8.40 13.03
CA MET A 253 -10.73 -8.31 14.32
C MET A 253 -12.21 -7.92 14.15
N ASN A 254 -12.47 -6.83 13.41
CA ASN A 254 -13.81 -6.33 13.11
C ASN A 254 -13.97 -6.17 11.60
N GLY A 255 -14.56 -7.17 10.94
CA GLY A 255 -14.82 -7.08 9.52
C GLY A 255 -14.99 -8.44 8.86
N THR A 256 -15.30 -8.40 7.58
CA THR A 256 -15.49 -9.59 6.78
C THR A 256 -14.24 -9.92 5.99
N ILE A 257 -13.93 -11.20 5.89
CA ILE A 257 -12.82 -11.71 5.07
C ILE A 257 -13.44 -12.39 3.84
N TYR A 258 -13.03 -11.95 2.67
CA TYR A 258 -13.32 -12.57 1.38
C TYR A 258 -12.04 -13.11 0.77
N ILE A 259 -12.00 -14.40 0.47
CA ILE A 259 -10.90 -15.08 -0.21
C ILE A 259 -11.42 -15.58 -1.53
N ARG A 260 -11.09 -14.87 -2.60
CA ARG A 260 -11.64 -15.10 -3.94
C ARG A 260 -10.68 -15.87 -4.83
N LYS A 261 -11.25 -16.67 -5.69
CA LYS A 261 -10.54 -17.31 -6.80
C LYS A 261 -10.59 -16.41 -8.03
N GLU A 262 -9.47 -16.18 -8.67
CA GLU A 262 -9.42 -15.46 -9.94
C GLU A 262 -10.33 -16.14 -10.97
N GLY A 263 -11.18 -15.34 -11.64
CA GLY A 263 -12.13 -15.85 -12.63
C GLY A 263 -13.43 -16.43 -12.07
N ALA A 264 -13.63 -16.53 -10.77
CA ALA A 264 -14.92 -16.84 -10.17
C ALA A 264 -15.84 -15.62 -10.30
N ARG A 265 -17.03 -15.82 -10.92
CA ARG A 265 -18.09 -14.80 -11.05
C ARG A 265 -19.22 -15.11 -10.11
#